data_082ed889f127e0d910628b2ed97739fc
#
_entry.id   082ed889f127e0d910628b2ed97739fc
#
_cell.length_a   1.000
_cell.length_b   1.000
_cell.length_c   1.000
_cell.angle_alpha   90.00
_cell.angle_beta   90.00
_cell.angle_gamma   90.00
#
_symmetry.space_group_name_H-M   'P 1'
#
loop_
_entity.id
_entity.type
_entity.pdbx_description
1 polymer ?
#
loop_
_entity_poly.entity_id
_entity_poly.type
_entity_poly.pdbx_seq_one_letter_code
_entity_poly.pdbx_strand_id
1 'polypeptide(L)'
;MADVQKIATREAYGKALVELGKEHDDLLVFDADLAEATRSGKYGEEYPDRFVDCGIAEANMIGMAAGVAATGHKVFATSFAMFTSGRAFEQIRNSVGYPHLNVKIGATHGGLSVGEDGATHQCNEDIAVMRTIPGMTVIIPSDAVEAEAAVKAAYDHDGPVYMRFGRLPVPVFNTNPDYHFELGKGIILKEGTDVTLVACGLMVPVALEVAEQLAAEGVNAEVINIHTIKPLDTELITASAAKTGKVVTIEEHSVIGGLGSAVCQALAENAPVPVKVIGVQDTYGESGPALQVLAKYGLDTPSVLASVKDFLK
;
A
#
# COMPACT_ATOMS: atom_id res chain seq x y z
N MET A 1 -0.03 2.09 28.03
CA MET A 1 0.01 2.79 26.73
C MET A 1 -1.31 3.47 26.55
N ALA A 2 -1.33 4.76 26.16
CA ALA A 2 -2.57 5.44 25.83
C ALA A 2 -3.29 4.64 24.73
N ASP A 3 -4.62 4.68 24.75
CA ASP A 3 -5.46 3.96 23.79
C ASP A 3 -5.23 4.57 22.40
N VAL A 4 -4.29 3.97 21.63
CA VAL A 4 -3.94 4.48 20.29
C VAL A 4 -5.12 4.20 19.37
N GLN A 5 -5.68 5.24 18.78
CA GLN A 5 -6.75 5.11 17.81
C GLN A 5 -6.34 4.19 16.66
N LYS A 6 -7.22 3.24 16.30
CA LYS A 6 -6.99 2.34 15.15
C LYS A 6 -8.05 2.60 14.09
N ILE A 7 -7.61 2.85 12.86
CA ILE A 7 -8.47 3.12 11.71
C ILE A 7 -7.97 2.29 10.52
N ALA A 8 -8.88 1.64 9.79
CA ALA A 8 -8.52 0.98 8.54
C ALA A 8 -8.22 2.02 7.45
N THR A 9 -7.17 1.82 6.66
CA THR A 9 -6.80 2.78 5.61
C THR A 9 -7.89 2.96 4.55
N ARG A 10 -8.74 1.93 4.31
CA ARG A 10 -9.93 2.07 3.46
C ARG A 10 -10.97 3.07 4.00
N GLU A 11 -11.11 3.20 5.34
CA GLU A 11 -12.02 4.20 5.94
C GLU A 11 -11.54 5.62 5.64
N ALA A 12 -10.23 5.84 5.75
CA ALA A 12 -9.59 7.10 5.43
C ALA A 12 -9.70 7.41 3.92
N TYR A 13 -9.58 6.38 3.07
CA TYR A 13 -9.80 6.50 1.63
C TYR A 13 -11.20 7.02 1.29
N GLY A 14 -12.26 6.39 1.83
CA GLY A 14 -13.64 6.84 1.60
C GLY A 14 -13.89 8.27 2.09
N LYS A 15 -13.33 8.63 3.26
CA LYS A 15 -13.39 10.01 3.78
C LYS A 15 -12.69 11.00 2.86
N ALA A 16 -11.48 10.67 2.39
CA ALA A 16 -10.71 11.54 1.51
C ALA A 16 -11.41 11.77 0.16
N LEU A 17 -12.09 10.76 -0.40
CA LEU A 17 -12.92 10.94 -1.60
C LEU A 17 -14.02 11.97 -1.39
N VAL A 18 -14.73 11.91 -0.26
CA VAL A 18 -15.79 12.89 0.07
C VAL A 18 -15.21 14.30 0.17
N GLU A 19 -14.07 14.47 0.85
CA GLU A 19 -13.42 15.78 0.96
C GLU A 19 -12.97 16.32 -0.42
N LEU A 20 -12.37 15.48 -1.27
CA LEU A 20 -12.04 15.87 -2.64
C LEU A 20 -13.27 16.27 -3.45
N GLY A 21 -14.39 15.57 -3.28
CA GLY A 21 -15.65 15.90 -3.96
C GLY A 21 -16.23 17.27 -3.61
N LYS A 22 -15.94 17.80 -2.40
CA LYS A 22 -16.31 19.18 -2.00
C LYS A 22 -15.50 20.24 -2.73
N GLU A 23 -14.24 19.94 -3.03
CA GLU A 23 -13.28 20.88 -3.58
C GLU A 23 -13.25 20.84 -5.12
N HIS A 24 -13.66 19.70 -5.72
CA HIS A 24 -13.46 19.41 -7.13
C HIS A 24 -14.70 18.81 -7.80
N ASP A 25 -15.22 19.47 -8.82
CA ASP A 25 -16.38 19.03 -9.58
C ASP A 25 -16.04 18.10 -10.75
N ASP A 26 -14.76 17.98 -11.12
CA ASP A 26 -14.24 17.13 -12.19
C ASP A 26 -13.94 15.68 -11.74
N LEU A 27 -14.10 15.39 -10.44
CA LEU A 27 -13.89 14.08 -9.85
C LEU A 27 -15.10 13.16 -10.06
N LEU A 28 -14.89 12.00 -10.69
CA LEU A 28 -15.84 10.90 -10.74
C LEU A 28 -15.30 9.67 -10.03
N VAL A 29 -16.19 8.94 -9.35
CA VAL A 29 -15.85 7.70 -8.63
C VAL A 29 -16.66 6.55 -9.18
N PHE A 30 -15.97 5.46 -9.53
CA PHE A 30 -16.54 4.21 -10.00
C PHE A 30 -16.31 3.09 -8.98
N ASP A 31 -17.27 2.21 -8.82
CA ASP A 31 -17.15 1.00 -7.99
C ASP A 31 -17.73 -0.22 -8.73
N ALA A 32 -17.34 -1.42 -8.33
CA ALA A 32 -17.79 -2.66 -8.92
C ALA A 32 -18.60 -3.49 -7.89
N ASP A 33 -19.73 -2.94 -7.41
CA ASP A 33 -20.67 -3.57 -6.47
C ASP A 33 -20.06 -3.91 -5.09
N LEU A 34 -19.05 -3.14 -4.68
CA LEU A 34 -18.37 -3.29 -3.37
C LEU A 34 -18.31 -1.98 -2.58
N ALA A 35 -19.12 -0.99 -2.94
CA ALA A 35 -19.05 0.39 -2.46
C ALA A 35 -19.12 0.51 -0.93
N GLU A 36 -19.89 -0.32 -0.24
CA GLU A 36 -19.92 -0.36 1.22
C GLU A 36 -18.62 -0.90 1.80
N ALA A 37 -18.09 -1.99 1.26
CA ALA A 37 -16.86 -2.63 1.73
C ALA A 37 -15.62 -1.78 1.45
N THR A 38 -15.55 -1.13 0.30
CA THR A 38 -14.45 -0.26 -0.13
C THR A 38 -14.49 1.12 0.52
N ARG A 39 -15.65 1.52 1.03
CA ARG A 39 -15.99 2.87 1.55
C ARG A 39 -16.14 3.94 0.47
N SER A 40 -16.07 3.60 -0.80
CA SER A 40 -16.39 4.52 -1.90
C SER A 40 -17.85 4.96 -1.90
N GLY A 41 -18.75 4.14 -1.34
CA GLY A 41 -20.18 4.46 -1.18
C GLY A 41 -20.46 5.75 -0.43
N LYS A 42 -19.57 6.16 0.50
CA LYS A 42 -19.67 7.46 1.18
C LYS A 42 -19.65 8.63 0.19
N TYR A 43 -18.83 8.52 -0.86
CA TYR A 43 -18.82 9.49 -1.94
C TYR A 43 -20.13 9.46 -2.73
N GLY A 44 -20.65 8.27 -3.04
CA GLY A 44 -21.91 8.09 -3.76
C GLY A 44 -23.13 8.65 -3.00
N GLU A 45 -23.13 8.58 -1.67
CA GLU A 45 -24.17 9.17 -0.82
C GLU A 45 -24.19 10.71 -0.91
N GLU A 46 -23.01 11.35 -0.93
CA GLU A 46 -22.86 12.80 -1.00
C GLU A 46 -22.96 13.35 -2.43
N TYR A 47 -22.48 12.61 -3.42
CA TYR A 47 -22.38 13.04 -4.83
C TYR A 47 -22.92 11.99 -5.80
N PRO A 48 -24.25 11.68 -5.75
CA PRO A 48 -24.82 10.57 -6.55
C PRO A 48 -24.68 10.77 -8.06
N ASP A 49 -24.66 12.01 -8.55
CA ASP A 49 -24.50 12.32 -9.98
C ASP A 49 -23.04 12.14 -10.49
N ARG A 50 -22.08 11.93 -9.57
CA ARG A 50 -20.65 11.74 -9.85
C ARG A 50 -20.14 10.38 -9.41
N PHE A 51 -21.05 9.48 -9.02
CA PHE A 51 -20.76 8.10 -8.61
C PHE A 51 -21.42 7.11 -9.54
N VAL A 52 -20.68 6.07 -9.96
CA VAL A 52 -21.16 5.02 -10.84
C VAL A 52 -20.86 3.66 -10.26
N ASP A 53 -21.90 2.92 -9.87
CA ASP A 53 -21.74 1.50 -9.60
C ASP A 53 -21.90 0.71 -10.93
N CYS A 54 -20.85 -0.03 -11.28
CA CYS A 54 -20.77 -0.78 -12.54
C CYS A 54 -21.28 -2.21 -12.42
N GLY A 55 -21.77 -2.61 -11.22
CA GLY A 55 -22.03 -4.01 -10.90
C GLY A 55 -20.74 -4.84 -10.81
N ILE A 56 -20.85 -6.15 -10.65
CA ILE A 56 -19.70 -7.08 -10.54
C ILE A 56 -19.02 -7.22 -11.92
N ALA A 57 -18.34 -6.16 -12.37
CA ALA A 57 -17.79 -6.06 -13.72
C ALA A 57 -16.50 -5.17 -13.76
N GLU A 58 -15.45 -5.56 -13.05
CA GLU A 58 -14.26 -4.75 -12.83
C GLU A 58 -13.53 -4.38 -14.14
N ALA A 59 -13.46 -5.29 -15.09
CA ALA A 59 -12.87 -4.99 -16.41
C ALA A 59 -13.67 -3.93 -17.17
N ASN A 60 -15.01 -3.97 -17.09
CA ASN A 60 -15.89 -2.94 -17.66
C ASN A 60 -15.74 -1.61 -16.91
N MET A 61 -15.70 -1.63 -15.58
CA MET A 61 -15.45 -0.46 -14.75
C MET A 61 -14.17 0.28 -15.16
N ILE A 62 -13.06 -0.44 -15.32
CA ILE A 62 -11.79 0.15 -15.74
C ILE A 62 -11.89 0.70 -17.17
N GLY A 63 -12.58 0.00 -18.09
CA GLY A 63 -12.80 0.51 -19.44
C GLY A 63 -13.63 1.79 -19.47
N MET A 64 -14.69 1.87 -18.67
CA MET A 64 -15.51 3.08 -18.50
C MET A 64 -14.71 4.23 -17.88
N ALA A 65 -13.97 3.94 -16.79
CA ALA A 65 -13.09 4.91 -16.13
C ALA A 65 -12.05 5.50 -17.09
N ALA A 66 -11.43 4.65 -17.91
CA ALA A 66 -10.49 5.08 -18.95
C ALA A 66 -11.16 5.98 -20.00
N GLY A 67 -12.37 5.62 -20.48
CA GLY A 67 -13.14 6.42 -21.42
C GLY A 67 -13.47 7.81 -20.86
N VAL A 68 -13.90 7.88 -19.61
CA VAL A 68 -14.20 9.16 -18.93
C VAL A 68 -12.92 9.97 -18.69
N ALA A 69 -11.83 9.35 -18.26
CA ALA A 69 -10.55 10.03 -18.08
C ALA A 69 -10.02 10.61 -19.40
N ALA A 70 -10.26 9.97 -20.55
CA ALA A 70 -9.89 10.47 -21.87
C ALA A 70 -10.64 11.75 -22.26
N THR A 71 -11.74 12.09 -21.58
CA THR A 71 -12.46 13.36 -21.76
C THR A 71 -11.97 14.50 -20.86
N GLY A 72 -10.93 14.24 -20.05
CA GLY A 72 -10.29 15.25 -19.18
C GLY A 72 -10.74 15.21 -17.71
N HIS A 73 -11.59 14.27 -17.32
CA HIS A 73 -11.99 14.08 -15.91
C HIS A 73 -10.94 13.32 -15.13
N LYS A 74 -10.88 13.55 -13.82
CA LYS A 74 -10.12 12.74 -12.88
C LYS A 74 -11.02 11.63 -12.32
N VAL A 75 -10.57 10.40 -12.42
CA VAL A 75 -11.41 9.24 -12.11
C VAL A 75 -10.76 8.38 -11.05
N PHE A 76 -11.53 8.02 -10.01
CA PHE A 76 -11.18 6.96 -9.07
C PHE A 76 -12.03 5.73 -9.41
N ALA A 77 -11.36 4.59 -9.65
CA ALA A 77 -12.00 3.29 -9.91
C ALA A 77 -11.68 2.35 -8.76
N THR A 78 -12.71 1.86 -8.07
CA THR A 78 -12.58 1.20 -6.78
C THR A 78 -13.14 -0.22 -6.81
N SER A 79 -12.39 -1.17 -6.28
CA SER A 79 -12.81 -2.53 -5.97
C SER A 79 -11.79 -3.18 -5.02
N PHE A 80 -11.90 -4.49 -4.76
CA PHE A 80 -10.86 -5.21 -4.03
C PHE A 80 -9.58 -5.35 -4.86
N ALA A 81 -8.44 -5.39 -4.17
CA ALA A 81 -7.13 -5.50 -4.82
C ALA A 81 -7.05 -6.72 -5.76
N MET A 82 -7.56 -7.88 -5.34
CA MET A 82 -7.58 -9.09 -6.16
C MET A 82 -8.36 -8.89 -7.47
N PHE A 83 -9.45 -8.15 -7.41
CA PHE A 83 -10.33 -8.01 -8.58
C PHE A 83 -9.86 -6.90 -9.51
N THR A 84 -9.31 -5.81 -8.99
CA THR A 84 -8.69 -4.78 -9.83
C THR A 84 -7.41 -5.29 -10.48
N SER A 85 -6.46 -5.79 -9.69
CA SER A 85 -5.15 -6.21 -10.20
C SER A 85 -5.17 -7.53 -10.97
N GLY A 86 -6.03 -8.46 -10.58
CA GLY A 86 -6.13 -9.77 -11.23
C GLY A 86 -7.08 -9.75 -12.41
N ARG A 87 -8.38 -9.48 -12.18
CA ARG A 87 -9.44 -9.59 -13.20
C ARG A 87 -9.39 -8.50 -14.25
N ALA A 88 -9.02 -7.26 -13.88
CA ALA A 88 -8.97 -6.12 -14.78
C ALA A 88 -7.55 -5.71 -15.21
N PHE A 89 -6.54 -6.56 -14.98
CA PHE A 89 -5.13 -6.23 -15.25
C PHE A 89 -4.90 -5.75 -16.70
N GLU A 90 -5.47 -6.45 -17.67
CA GLU A 90 -5.29 -6.11 -19.08
C GLU A 90 -5.86 -4.72 -19.39
N GLN A 91 -7.06 -4.41 -18.89
CA GLN A 91 -7.68 -3.09 -19.08
C GLN A 91 -6.88 -1.98 -18.38
N ILE A 92 -6.39 -2.22 -17.17
CA ILE A 92 -5.50 -1.28 -16.48
C ILE A 92 -4.24 -1.03 -17.33
N ARG A 93 -3.60 -2.08 -17.82
CA ARG A 93 -2.39 -1.98 -18.62
C ARG A 93 -2.61 -1.24 -19.94
N ASN A 94 -3.63 -1.64 -20.71
CA ASN A 94 -3.81 -1.20 -22.08
C ASN A 94 -4.70 0.03 -22.22
N SER A 95 -5.75 0.14 -21.39
CA SER A 95 -6.71 1.24 -21.49
C SER A 95 -6.37 2.42 -20.56
N VAL A 96 -5.61 2.20 -19.50
CA VAL A 96 -5.19 3.25 -18.54
C VAL A 96 -3.70 3.54 -18.63
N GLY A 97 -2.84 2.53 -18.47
CA GLY A 97 -1.39 2.70 -18.41
C GLY A 97 -0.77 3.13 -19.75
N TYR A 98 -1.09 2.40 -20.84
CA TYR A 98 -0.50 2.67 -22.15
C TYR A 98 -0.79 4.09 -22.68
N PRO A 99 -2.04 4.61 -22.62
CA PRO A 99 -2.33 6.00 -22.99
C PRO A 99 -2.04 7.01 -21.87
N HIS A 100 -1.54 6.56 -20.71
CA HIS A 100 -1.19 7.40 -19.56
C HIS A 100 -2.37 8.24 -19.04
N LEU A 101 -3.55 7.64 -18.91
CA LEU A 101 -4.77 8.32 -18.48
C LEU A 101 -4.80 8.58 -16.98
N ASN A 102 -5.49 9.64 -16.60
CA ASN A 102 -5.62 10.10 -15.22
C ASN A 102 -6.67 9.28 -14.43
N VAL A 103 -6.40 7.98 -14.27
CA VAL A 103 -7.24 7.04 -13.50
C VAL A 103 -6.51 6.63 -12.24
N LYS A 104 -7.17 6.77 -11.08
CA LYS A 104 -6.69 6.36 -9.77
C LYS A 104 -7.42 5.08 -9.36
N ILE A 105 -6.68 4.00 -9.18
CA ILE A 105 -7.24 2.71 -8.79
C ILE A 105 -7.19 2.60 -7.27
N GLY A 106 -8.35 2.68 -6.63
CA GLY A 106 -8.52 2.52 -5.18
C GLY A 106 -8.72 1.05 -4.83
N ALA A 107 -7.63 0.30 -4.71
CA ALA A 107 -7.64 -1.13 -4.46
C ALA A 107 -7.67 -1.42 -2.95
N THR A 108 -8.82 -1.81 -2.42
CA THR A 108 -8.96 -2.16 -1.00
C THR A 108 -8.77 -3.66 -0.77
N HIS A 109 -8.69 -4.09 0.49
CA HIS A 109 -8.59 -5.51 0.85
C HIS A 109 -7.34 -6.20 0.23
N GLY A 110 -6.18 -5.53 0.22
CA GLY A 110 -4.92 -6.15 -0.18
C GLY A 110 -4.33 -7.02 0.93
N GLY A 111 -3.72 -8.15 0.57
CA GLY A 111 -2.95 -9.00 1.46
C GLY A 111 -3.73 -10.02 2.29
N LEU A 112 -3.03 -10.66 3.23
CA LEU A 112 -3.56 -11.71 4.10
C LEU A 112 -4.56 -11.20 5.15
N SER A 113 -4.46 -9.91 5.52
CA SER A 113 -5.31 -9.26 6.54
C SER A 113 -6.77 -9.10 6.11
N VAL A 114 -7.12 -9.48 4.89
CA VAL A 114 -8.51 -9.74 4.46
C VAL A 114 -9.17 -10.75 5.38
N GLY A 115 -8.42 -11.77 5.82
CA GLY A 115 -8.85 -12.68 6.87
C GLY A 115 -9.82 -13.75 6.40
N GLU A 116 -11.07 -13.69 6.87
CA GLU A 116 -12.08 -14.74 6.74
C GLU A 116 -12.45 -15.06 5.29
N ASP A 117 -12.41 -14.09 4.38
CA ASP A 117 -12.73 -14.27 2.97
C ASP A 117 -11.75 -15.24 2.26
N GLY A 118 -10.54 -15.40 2.82
CA GLY A 118 -9.58 -16.43 2.44
C GLY A 118 -8.84 -16.17 1.12
N ALA A 119 -8.14 -17.19 0.66
CA ALA A 119 -7.17 -17.14 -0.44
C ALA A 119 -7.71 -16.53 -1.75
N THR A 120 -9.00 -16.66 -2.03
CA THR A 120 -9.59 -16.12 -3.26
C THR A 120 -9.74 -14.60 -3.27
N HIS A 121 -9.66 -13.97 -2.10
CA HIS A 121 -9.78 -12.52 -1.90
C HIS A 121 -8.48 -11.89 -1.41
N GLN A 122 -7.60 -12.67 -0.78
CA GLN A 122 -6.30 -12.24 -0.29
C GLN A 122 -5.34 -12.02 -1.47
N CYS A 123 -5.18 -10.76 -1.89
CA CYS A 123 -4.27 -10.43 -2.98
C CYS A 123 -2.85 -10.24 -2.45
N ASN A 124 -1.97 -11.16 -2.78
CA ASN A 124 -0.57 -11.15 -2.38
C ASN A 124 0.37 -10.82 -3.54
N GLU A 125 -0.15 -10.47 -4.73
CA GLU A 125 0.60 -10.26 -5.97
C GLU A 125 0.33 -8.92 -6.66
N ASP A 126 -0.58 -8.12 -6.14
CA ASP A 126 -1.02 -6.86 -6.75
C ASP A 126 0.11 -5.83 -6.93
N ILE A 127 0.96 -5.67 -5.92
CA ILE A 127 2.11 -4.76 -6.00
C ILE A 127 3.03 -5.20 -7.15
N ALA A 128 3.32 -6.50 -7.24
CA ALA A 128 4.18 -7.05 -8.26
C ALA A 128 3.68 -6.74 -9.67
N VAL A 129 2.40 -7.04 -9.95
CA VAL A 129 1.85 -6.84 -11.30
C VAL A 129 1.66 -5.37 -11.64
N MET A 130 1.26 -4.52 -10.68
CA MET A 130 1.09 -3.08 -10.92
C MET A 130 2.42 -2.37 -11.13
N ARG A 131 3.49 -2.78 -10.45
CA ARG A 131 4.84 -2.24 -10.66
C ARG A 131 5.37 -2.47 -12.08
N THR A 132 4.94 -3.51 -12.77
CA THR A 132 5.41 -3.81 -14.13
C THR A 132 4.83 -2.88 -15.20
N ILE A 133 3.72 -2.18 -14.91
CA ILE A 133 3.08 -1.30 -15.88
C ILE A 133 3.89 -0.01 -16.03
N PRO A 134 4.37 0.36 -17.23
CA PRO A 134 5.11 1.61 -17.44
C PRO A 134 4.28 2.83 -17.03
N GLY A 135 4.90 3.80 -16.34
CA GLY A 135 4.24 5.03 -15.89
C GLY A 135 3.24 4.88 -14.74
N MET A 136 2.92 3.65 -14.30
CA MET A 136 2.06 3.43 -13.13
C MET A 136 2.77 3.86 -11.84
N THR A 137 2.13 4.69 -11.04
CA THR A 137 2.54 4.97 -9.66
C THR A 137 1.89 3.96 -8.71
N VAL A 138 2.62 3.45 -7.71
CA VAL A 138 2.11 2.45 -6.74
C VAL A 138 2.32 2.94 -5.32
N ILE A 139 1.21 3.12 -4.58
CA ILE A 139 1.18 3.69 -3.23
C ILE A 139 0.51 2.71 -2.25
N ILE A 140 1.10 2.56 -1.06
CA ILE A 140 0.62 1.67 0.00
C ILE A 140 0.73 2.41 1.34
N PRO A 141 -0.29 3.21 1.72
CA PRO A 141 -0.24 4.00 2.94
C PRO A 141 -0.30 3.12 4.19
N SER A 142 0.38 3.55 5.22
CA SER A 142 0.60 2.80 6.47
C SER A 142 -0.43 3.08 7.56
N ASP A 143 -1.06 4.25 7.56
CA ASP A 143 -2.14 4.61 8.50
C ASP A 143 -3.18 5.53 7.85
N ALA A 144 -4.17 5.96 8.64
CA ALA A 144 -5.27 6.78 8.14
C ALA A 144 -4.83 8.17 7.69
N VAL A 145 -3.88 8.80 8.38
CA VAL A 145 -3.36 10.13 8.02
C VAL A 145 -2.63 10.08 6.69
N GLU A 146 -1.77 9.09 6.54
CA GLU A 146 -1.04 8.86 5.30
C GLU A 146 -1.97 8.49 4.14
N ALA A 147 -3.03 7.69 4.42
CA ALA A 147 -4.02 7.33 3.41
C ALA A 147 -4.79 8.55 2.88
N GLU A 148 -5.24 9.46 3.75
CA GLU A 148 -5.91 10.70 3.34
C GLU A 148 -4.97 11.58 2.51
N ALA A 149 -3.71 11.72 2.93
CA ALA A 149 -2.71 12.50 2.21
C ALA A 149 -2.35 11.87 0.85
N ALA A 150 -2.21 10.54 0.79
CA ALA A 150 -1.94 9.80 -0.44
C ALA A 150 -3.06 9.95 -1.48
N VAL A 151 -4.33 9.93 -1.04
CA VAL A 151 -5.49 10.13 -1.94
C VAL A 151 -5.48 11.52 -2.55
N LYS A 152 -5.18 12.56 -1.75
CA LYS A 152 -5.05 13.94 -2.25
C LYS A 152 -3.88 14.07 -3.23
N ALA A 153 -2.70 13.54 -2.87
CA ALA A 153 -1.54 13.55 -3.75
C ALA A 153 -1.78 12.75 -5.05
N ALA A 154 -2.52 11.65 -4.99
CA ALA A 154 -2.93 10.92 -6.18
C ALA A 154 -3.87 11.73 -7.07
N TYR A 155 -4.82 12.47 -6.49
CA TYR A 155 -5.69 13.36 -7.25
C TYR A 155 -4.89 14.43 -8.01
N ASP A 156 -3.87 15.03 -7.38
CA ASP A 156 -3.03 16.06 -7.97
C ASP A 156 -2.03 15.51 -9.00
N HIS A 157 -1.65 14.25 -8.88
CA HIS A 157 -0.71 13.60 -9.79
C HIS A 157 -1.36 13.38 -11.17
N ASP A 158 -0.68 13.76 -12.25
CA ASP A 158 -1.12 13.46 -13.61
C ASP A 158 -0.63 12.08 -14.04
N GLY A 159 -1.56 11.22 -14.44
CA GLY A 159 -1.30 9.85 -14.86
C GLY A 159 -1.89 8.77 -13.95
N PRO A 160 -1.62 7.49 -14.24
CA PRO A 160 -2.21 6.35 -13.56
C PRO A 160 -1.58 6.12 -12.18
N VAL A 161 -2.44 5.90 -11.17
CA VAL A 161 -2.01 5.57 -9.81
C VAL A 161 -2.75 4.33 -9.32
N TYR A 162 -2.03 3.39 -8.75
CA TYR A 162 -2.57 2.27 -7.99
C TYR A 162 -2.34 2.52 -6.50
N MET A 163 -3.39 2.54 -5.71
CA MET A 163 -3.35 2.72 -4.25
C MET A 163 -3.91 1.49 -3.57
N ARG A 164 -3.12 0.90 -2.67
CA ARG A 164 -3.49 -0.31 -1.93
C ARG A 164 -3.90 0.01 -0.50
N PHE A 165 -5.11 -0.33 -0.12
CA PHE A 165 -5.66 -0.09 1.22
C PHE A 165 -5.99 -1.39 1.94
N GLY A 166 -5.77 -1.41 3.27
CA GLY A 166 -6.09 -2.53 4.13
C GLY A 166 -7.52 -2.51 4.66
N ARG A 167 -8.07 -3.71 4.92
CA ARG A 167 -9.33 -3.94 5.65
C ARG A 167 -9.17 -3.79 7.16
N LEU A 168 -8.03 -4.29 7.70
CA LEU A 168 -7.76 -4.32 9.13
C LEU A 168 -7.47 -2.91 9.68
N PRO A 169 -8.09 -2.50 10.80
CA PRO A 169 -7.73 -1.25 11.47
C PRO A 169 -6.28 -1.31 11.98
N VAL A 170 -5.51 -0.28 11.66
CA VAL A 170 -4.11 -0.12 12.07
C VAL A 170 -3.95 1.08 13.00
N PRO A 171 -2.93 1.10 13.89
CA PRO A 171 -2.64 2.27 14.71
C PRO A 171 -2.43 3.52 13.86
N VAL A 172 -2.98 4.65 14.29
CA VAL A 172 -2.68 5.96 13.71
C VAL A 172 -1.45 6.49 14.43
N PHE A 173 -0.32 6.60 13.72
CA PHE A 173 0.97 7.01 14.30
C PHE A 173 1.57 8.25 13.63
N ASN A 174 1.14 8.61 12.42
CA ASN A 174 1.56 9.83 11.73
C ASN A 174 0.82 11.07 12.29
N THR A 175 0.88 11.25 13.61
CA THR A 175 0.13 12.30 14.33
C THR A 175 0.88 13.63 14.43
N ASN A 176 2.08 13.74 13.87
CA ASN A 176 2.81 14.99 13.82
C ASN A 176 2.05 16.01 12.95
N PRO A 177 1.75 17.22 13.47
CA PRO A 177 1.12 18.27 12.66
C PRO A 177 1.91 18.68 11.40
N ASP A 178 3.23 18.46 11.44
CA ASP A 178 4.15 18.74 10.33
C ASP A 178 4.29 17.51 9.38
N TYR A 179 3.45 16.47 9.54
CA TYR A 179 3.47 15.33 8.63
C TYR A 179 3.23 15.79 7.20
N HIS A 180 4.16 15.45 6.33
CA HIS A 180 4.11 15.77 4.92
C HIS A 180 4.23 14.50 4.06
N PHE A 181 3.25 14.26 3.19
CA PHE A 181 3.29 13.20 2.21
C PHE A 181 3.89 13.74 0.91
N GLU A 182 4.97 13.14 0.45
CA GLU A 182 5.57 13.44 -0.84
C GLU A 182 5.67 12.15 -1.67
N LEU A 183 4.98 12.14 -2.81
CA LEU A 183 4.95 10.99 -3.70
C LEU A 183 6.37 10.62 -4.15
N GLY A 184 6.73 9.36 -3.99
CA GLY A 184 8.07 8.86 -4.36
C GLY A 184 9.14 9.05 -3.29
N LYS A 185 8.82 9.63 -2.13
CA LYS A 185 9.74 9.78 -1.01
C LYS A 185 9.39 8.84 0.15
N GLY A 186 10.42 8.24 0.75
CA GLY A 186 10.27 7.48 1.98
C GLY A 186 10.42 8.37 3.22
N ILE A 187 10.01 7.85 4.37
CA ILE A 187 10.05 8.56 5.66
C ILE A 187 10.84 7.74 6.66
N ILE A 188 11.90 8.31 7.24
CA ILE A 188 12.57 7.73 8.41
C ILE A 188 11.70 7.99 9.63
N LEU A 189 11.09 6.93 10.16
CA LEU A 189 10.25 7.00 11.37
C LEU A 189 11.06 6.83 12.65
N LYS A 190 12.21 6.16 12.54
CA LYS A 190 13.14 5.96 13.65
C LYS A 190 14.56 5.86 13.09
N GLU A 191 15.47 6.66 13.67
CA GLU A 191 16.90 6.58 13.36
C GLU A 191 17.54 5.33 13.98
N GLY A 192 18.56 4.77 13.29
CA GLY A 192 19.32 3.63 13.77
C GLY A 192 20.63 3.44 13.02
N THR A 193 21.48 2.54 13.50
CA THR A 193 22.84 2.35 12.99
C THR A 193 23.21 0.90 12.69
N ASP A 194 22.42 -0.08 13.15
CA ASP A 194 22.84 -1.49 13.14
C ASP A 194 22.14 -2.32 12.06
N VAL A 195 20.92 -1.93 11.70
CA VAL A 195 20.11 -2.53 10.64
C VAL A 195 19.04 -1.55 10.18
N THR A 196 18.69 -1.56 8.90
CA THR A 196 17.55 -0.80 8.36
C THR A 196 16.36 -1.73 8.15
N LEU A 197 15.22 -1.41 8.77
CA LEU A 197 13.93 -2.05 8.55
C LEU A 197 13.11 -1.19 7.58
N VAL A 198 12.85 -1.70 6.38
CA VAL A 198 12.08 -1.02 5.34
C VAL A 198 10.71 -1.67 5.26
N ALA A 199 9.66 -0.95 5.55
CA ALA A 199 8.29 -1.48 5.57
C ALA A 199 7.32 -0.61 4.77
N CYS A 200 6.17 -1.18 4.40
CA CYS A 200 5.05 -0.46 3.78
C CYS A 200 3.71 -0.92 4.37
N GLY A 201 2.71 -0.05 4.28
CA GLY A 201 1.35 -0.35 4.70
C GLY A 201 1.25 -0.86 6.14
N LEU A 202 0.42 -1.90 6.33
CA LEU A 202 0.17 -2.54 7.63
C LEU A 202 1.44 -3.02 8.35
N MET A 203 2.54 -3.26 7.63
CA MET A 203 3.76 -3.77 8.27
C MET A 203 4.63 -2.68 8.89
N VAL A 204 4.33 -1.40 8.67
CA VAL A 204 5.08 -0.28 9.29
C VAL A 204 4.96 -0.27 10.82
N PRO A 205 3.76 -0.33 11.44
CA PRO A 205 3.65 -0.44 12.90
C PRO A 205 4.33 -1.70 13.46
N VAL A 206 4.32 -2.83 12.73
CA VAL A 206 5.06 -4.03 13.13
C VAL A 206 6.56 -3.77 13.15
N ALA A 207 7.10 -3.09 12.13
CA ALA A 207 8.51 -2.72 12.07
C ALA A 207 8.92 -1.79 13.22
N LEU A 208 8.07 -0.84 13.60
CA LEU A 208 8.29 0.05 14.75
C LEU A 208 8.35 -0.74 16.08
N GLU A 209 7.38 -1.64 16.31
CA GLU A 209 7.37 -2.50 17.49
C GLU A 209 8.60 -3.43 17.56
N VAL A 210 9.03 -3.98 16.41
CA VAL A 210 10.27 -4.78 16.32
C VAL A 210 11.49 -3.94 16.67
N ALA A 211 11.58 -2.71 16.15
CA ALA A 211 12.69 -1.82 16.43
C ALA A 211 12.75 -1.38 17.92
N GLU A 212 11.60 -1.25 18.59
CA GLU A 212 11.55 -1.00 20.04
C GLU A 212 12.08 -2.21 20.84
N GLN A 213 11.70 -3.42 20.46
CA GLN A 213 12.15 -4.64 21.12
C GLN A 213 13.65 -4.91 20.89
N LEU A 214 14.16 -4.64 19.68
CA LEU A 214 15.58 -4.70 19.36
C LEU A 214 16.38 -3.69 20.19
N ALA A 215 15.89 -2.47 20.37
CA ALA A 215 16.55 -1.44 21.18
C ALA A 215 16.69 -1.86 22.66
N ALA A 216 15.70 -2.57 23.21
CA ALA A 216 15.78 -3.13 24.56
C ALA A 216 16.89 -4.19 24.70
N GLU A 217 17.34 -4.78 23.61
CA GLU A 217 18.45 -5.76 23.53
C GLU A 217 19.76 -5.11 23.04
N GLY A 218 19.80 -3.78 22.88
CA GLY A 218 21.00 -3.03 22.50
C GLY A 218 21.24 -2.94 20.99
N VAL A 219 20.27 -3.28 20.16
CA VAL A 219 20.33 -3.17 18.68
C VAL A 219 19.55 -1.94 18.23
N ASN A 220 20.21 -0.98 17.59
CA ASN A 220 19.62 0.27 17.11
C ASN A 220 19.16 0.12 15.66
N ALA A 221 17.91 -0.33 15.47
CA ALA A 221 17.31 -0.44 14.15
C ALA A 221 16.77 0.90 13.64
N GLU A 222 17.12 1.26 12.41
CA GLU A 222 16.42 2.30 11.65
C GLU A 222 15.11 1.75 11.09
N VAL A 223 14.05 2.57 11.09
CA VAL A 223 12.77 2.19 10.48
C VAL A 223 12.40 3.20 9.40
N ILE A 224 12.22 2.71 8.18
CA ILE A 224 11.79 3.50 7.02
C ILE A 224 10.40 3.01 6.58
N ASN A 225 9.48 3.95 6.47
CA ASN A 225 8.22 3.77 5.79
C ASN A 225 8.39 4.10 4.30
N ILE A 226 8.21 3.12 3.42
CA ILE A 226 8.15 3.30 1.97
C ILE A 226 6.69 3.20 1.53
N HIS A 227 5.96 4.29 1.64
CA HIS A 227 4.56 4.37 1.20
C HIS A 227 4.41 4.39 -0.33
N THR A 228 5.44 4.75 -1.08
CA THR A 228 5.45 4.72 -2.55
C THR A 228 6.47 3.70 -3.04
N ILE A 229 5.98 2.59 -3.60
CA ILE A 229 6.85 1.51 -4.10
C ILE A 229 7.36 1.83 -5.51
N LYS A 230 6.59 2.63 -6.28
CA LYS A 230 6.97 3.10 -7.61
C LYS A 230 6.44 4.53 -7.83
N PRO A 231 7.30 5.52 -8.07
CA PRO A 231 8.76 5.41 -8.02
C PRO A 231 9.28 5.12 -6.61
N LEU A 232 10.37 4.34 -6.51
CA LEU A 232 11.00 4.03 -5.23
C LEU A 232 12.00 5.14 -4.84
N ASP A 233 12.05 5.53 -3.57
CA ASP A 233 13.08 6.41 -3.04
C ASP A 233 14.42 5.67 -2.90
N THR A 234 15.07 5.47 -4.03
CA THR A 234 16.35 4.76 -4.12
C THR A 234 17.46 5.49 -3.36
N GLU A 235 17.42 6.82 -3.35
CA GLU A 235 18.42 7.65 -2.66
C GLU A 235 18.38 7.41 -1.14
N LEU A 236 17.18 7.47 -0.53
CA LEU A 236 16.99 7.19 0.88
C LEU A 236 17.44 5.77 1.24
N ILE A 237 16.97 4.77 0.48
CA ILE A 237 17.27 3.36 0.75
C ILE A 237 18.78 3.09 0.66
N THR A 238 19.46 3.62 -0.35
CA THR A 238 20.90 3.42 -0.52
C THR A 238 21.73 4.13 0.55
N ALA A 239 21.34 5.34 0.94
CA ALA A 239 21.99 6.06 2.04
C ALA A 239 21.86 5.30 3.37
N SER A 240 20.68 4.79 3.68
CA SER A 240 20.41 4.00 4.88
C SER A 240 21.16 2.66 4.86
N ALA A 241 21.18 1.97 3.71
CA ALA A 241 21.92 0.73 3.55
C ALA A 241 23.45 0.94 3.74
N ALA A 242 23.99 2.03 3.22
CA ALA A 242 25.40 2.39 3.43
C ALA A 242 25.74 2.70 4.90
N LYS A 243 24.78 3.27 5.65
CA LYS A 243 24.90 3.57 7.08
C LYS A 243 24.87 2.31 7.95
N THR A 244 23.92 1.40 7.71
CA THR A 244 23.65 0.25 8.59
C THR A 244 24.29 -1.06 8.14
N GLY A 245 24.63 -1.19 6.87
CA GLY A 245 25.26 -2.38 6.29
C GLY A 245 24.39 -3.62 6.14
N LYS A 246 23.14 -3.60 6.67
CA LYS A 246 22.16 -4.69 6.59
C LYS A 246 20.76 -4.12 6.43
N VAL A 247 19.96 -4.70 5.54
CA VAL A 247 18.57 -4.26 5.29
C VAL A 247 17.59 -5.43 5.46
N VAL A 248 16.45 -5.15 6.08
CA VAL A 248 15.32 -6.08 6.16
C VAL A 248 14.11 -5.40 5.56
N THR A 249 13.47 -6.03 4.58
CA THR A 249 12.19 -5.55 4.04
C THR A 249 11.03 -6.33 4.63
N ILE A 250 9.92 -5.63 4.92
CA ILE A 250 8.76 -6.22 5.61
C ILE A 250 7.50 -5.77 4.87
N GLU A 251 6.78 -6.73 4.27
CA GLU A 251 5.58 -6.47 3.47
C GLU A 251 4.51 -7.54 3.64
N GLU A 252 3.26 -7.15 3.60
CA GLU A 252 2.11 -8.06 3.55
C GLU A 252 1.77 -8.37 2.08
N HIS A 253 2.71 -8.99 1.40
CA HIS A 253 2.66 -9.32 -0.03
C HIS A 253 3.60 -10.50 -0.28
N SER A 254 3.50 -11.16 -1.43
CA SER A 254 4.50 -12.13 -1.86
C SER A 254 5.91 -11.53 -1.85
N VAL A 255 6.89 -12.29 -1.41
CA VAL A 255 8.31 -11.90 -1.50
C VAL A 255 8.77 -11.73 -2.95
N ILE A 256 7.96 -12.21 -3.92
CA ILE A 256 8.25 -12.13 -5.34
C ILE A 256 7.59 -10.87 -5.93
N GLY A 257 8.40 -9.93 -6.36
CA GLY A 257 7.96 -8.75 -7.13
C GLY A 257 7.45 -7.54 -6.32
N GLY A 258 7.30 -7.66 -4.98
CA GLY A 258 6.83 -6.58 -4.11
C GLY A 258 7.91 -5.56 -3.70
N LEU A 259 7.77 -5.02 -2.48
CA LEU A 259 8.72 -4.08 -1.87
C LEU A 259 10.13 -4.66 -1.78
N GLY A 260 10.26 -5.90 -1.26
CA GLY A 260 11.55 -6.57 -1.11
C GLY A 260 12.30 -6.68 -2.44
N SER A 261 11.60 -7.06 -3.51
CA SER A 261 12.19 -7.11 -4.85
C SER A 261 12.63 -5.75 -5.35
N ALA A 262 11.84 -4.68 -5.09
CA ALA A 262 12.20 -3.31 -5.47
C ALA A 262 13.46 -2.82 -4.75
N VAL A 263 13.52 -3.04 -3.44
CA VAL A 263 14.68 -2.68 -2.59
C VAL A 263 15.91 -3.47 -2.99
N CYS A 264 15.79 -4.80 -3.20
CA CYS A 264 16.90 -5.64 -3.63
C CYS A 264 17.48 -5.15 -4.98
N GLN A 265 16.62 -4.81 -5.95
CA GLN A 265 17.07 -4.28 -7.23
C GLN A 265 17.82 -2.96 -7.05
N ALA A 266 17.25 -2.01 -6.31
CA ALA A 266 17.86 -0.72 -6.05
C ALA A 266 19.25 -0.85 -5.36
N LEU A 267 19.34 -1.73 -4.37
CA LEU A 267 20.59 -1.97 -3.64
C LEU A 267 21.62 -2.70 -4.49
N ALA A 268 21.23 -3.68 -5.29
CA ALA A 268 22.16 -4.39 -6.16
C ALA A 268 22.85 -3.47 -7.18
N GLU A 269 22.13 -2.43 -7.63
CA GLU A 269 22.64 -1.46 -8.61
C GLU A 269 23.48 -0.35 -7.97
N ASN A 270 23.21 0.04 -6.69
CA ASN A 270 23.77 1.27 -6.12
C ASN A 270 24.59 1.09 -4.84
N ALA A 271 24.18 0.20 -3.93
CA ALA A 271 24.82 -0.02 -2.63
C ALA A 271 24.61 -1.46 -2.14
N PRO A 272 25.27 -2.46 -2.72
CA PRO A 272 25.06 -3.87 -2.38
C PRO A 272 25.39 -4.18 -0.92
N VAL A 273 24.38 -4.63 -0.19
CA VAL A 273 24.48 -5.12 1.19
C VAL A 273 23.62 -6.38 1.36
N PRO A 274 23.82 -7.20 2.42
CA PRO A 274 22.90 -8.28 2.73
C PRO A 274 21.48 -7.79 2.96
N VAL A 275 20.50 -8.44 2.32
CA VAL A 275 19.07 -8.13 2.45
C VAL A 275 18.32 -9.36 2.90
N LYS A 276 17.48 -9.21 3.93
CA LYS A 276 16.47 -10.20 4.32
C LYS A 276 15.09 -9.71 3.88
N VAL A 277 14.39 -10.52 3.09
CA VAL A 277 13.02 -10.22 2.66
C VAL A 277 12.02 -10.99 3.54
N ILE A 278 11.11 -10.29 4.20
CA ILE A 278 10.03 -10.83 5.02
C ILE A 278 8.70 -10.48 4.34
N GLY A 279 7.92 -11.50 4.02
CA GLY A 279 6.65 -11.42 3.32
C GLY A 279 6.05 -12.81 3.15
N VAL A 280 4.99 -12.95 2.37
CA VAL A 280 4.35 -14.22 2.06
C VAL A 280 5.27 -15.05 1.17
N GLN A 281 5.65 -16.24 1.66
CA GLN A 281 6.60 -17.14 1.00
C GLN A 281 5.87 -18.03 -0.01
N ASP A 282 5.92 -17.70 -1.29
CA ASP A 282 5.43 -18.48 -2.45
C ASP A 282 4.29 -19.49 -2.13
N THR A 283 3.25 -19.00 -1.46
CA THR A 283 2.10 -19.79 -1.02
C THR A 283 0.83 -18.96 -1.03
N TYR A 284 -0.31 -19.62 -1.22
CA TYR A 284 -1.61 -18.99 -1.05
C TYR A 284 -1.91 -18.72 0.42
N GLY A 285 -2.77 -17.75 0.69
CA GLY A 285 -3.35 -17.54 2.01
C GLY A 285 -4.42 -18.56 2.37
N GLU A 286 -5.12 -18.33 3.46
CA GLU A 286 -6.22 -19.17 3.95
C GLU A 286 -7.25 -18.34 4.71
N SER A 287 -8.45 -18.91 4.91
CA SER A 287 -9.50 -18.30 5.73
C SER A 287 -9.19 -18.38 7.20
N GLY A 288 -9.38 -17.30 7.93
CA GLY A 288 -9.21 -17.24 9.39
C GLY A 288 -9.26 -15.82 9.92
N PRO A 289 -9.27 -15.62 11.26
CA PRO A 289 -9.16 -14.29 11.84
C PRO A 289 -7.86 -13.62 11.40
N ALA A 290 -7.94 -12.38 10.87
CA ALA A 290 -6.85 -11.70 10.19
C ALA A 290 -5.50 -11.73 10.94
N LEU A 291 -5.50 -11.42 12.25
CA LEU A 291 -4.28 -11.43 13.07
C LEU A 291 -3.68 -12.84 13.23
N GLN A 292 -4.52 -13.89 13.30
CA GLN A 292 -4.05 -15.26 13.38
C GLN A 292 -3.45 -15.72 12.05
N VAL A 293 -4.05 -15.32 10.93
CA VAL A 293 -3.50 -15.58 9.61
C VAL A 293 -2.14 -14.90 9.47
N LEU A 294 -2.03 -13.61 9.79
CA LEU A 294 -0.74 -12.89 9.76
C LEU A 294 0.33 -13.59 10.61
N ALA A 295 0.00 -14.00 11.84
CA ALA A 295 0.92 -14.71 12.73
C ALA A 295 1.37 -16.06 12.14
N LYS A 296 0.44 -16.83 11.55
CA LYS A 296 0.76 -18.12 10.91
C LYS A 296 1.73 -17.97 9.74
N TYR A 297 1.64 -16.85 9.01
CA TYR A 297 2.52 -16.56 7.89
C TYR A 297 3.79 -15.76 8.29
N GLY A 298 4.03 -15.61 9.60
CA GLY A 298 5.25 -14.98 10.11
C GLY A 298 5.28 -13.46 9.98
N LEU A 299 4.11 -12.82 9.89
CA LEU A 299 3.95 -11.38 9.72
C LEU A 299 3.47 -10.66 10.99
N ASP A 300 3.50 -11.33 12.14
CA ASP A 300 3.31 -10.70 13.44
C ASP A 300 4.64 -10.22 14.05
N THR A 301 4.58 -9.34 15.03
CA THR A 301 5.78 -8.75 15.67
C THR A 301 6.74 -9.80 16.22
N PRO A 302 6.31 -10.88 16.94
CA PRO A 302 7.23 -11.90 17.43
C PRO A 302 7.97 -12.65 16.32
N SER A 303 7.28 -13.02 15.24
CA SER A 303 7.87 -13.77 14.12
C SER A 303 8.85 -12.91 13.31
N VAL A 304 8.49 -11.66 13.05
CA VAL A 304 9.36 -10.70 12.37
C VAL A 304 10.61 -10.43 13.21
N LEU A 305 10.46 -10.20 14.54
CA LEU A 305 11.60 -10.01 15.44
C LEU A 305 12.55 -11.20 15.42
N ALA A 306 12.01 -12.42 15.51
CA ALA A 306 12.82 -13.65 15.46
C ALA A 306 13.61 -13.76 14.13
N SER A 307 12.97 -13.42 13.01
CA SER A 307 13.59 -13.44 11.68
C SER A 307 14.69 -12.37 11.54
N VAL A 308 14.48 -11.17 12.09
CA VAL A 308 15.49 -10.10 12.11
C VAL A 308 16.68 -10.51 12.96
N LYS A 309 16.44 -11.03 14.18
CA LYS A 309 17.50 -11.49 15.08
C LYS A 309 18.34 -12.61 14.48
N ASP A 310 17.72 -13.52 13.74
CA ASP A 310 18.46 -14.60 13.05
C ASP A 310 19.35 -14.04 11.92
N PHE A 311 18.85 -13.05 11.18
CA PHE A 311 19.63 -12.37 10.14
C PHE A 311 20.80 -11.54 10.68
N LEU A 312 20.73 -11.08 11.92
CA LEU A 312 21.78 -10.27 12.55
C LEU A 312 22.97 -11.09 13.05
N LYS A 313 22.79 -12.40 13.31
CA LYS A 313 23.88 -13.32 13.70
C LYS A 313 24.91 -13.47 12.58
#